data_12c3247f8fe36f2135ffc2b9e295c67c
#
_entry.id   12c3247f8fe36f2135ffc2b9e295c67c
#
_cell.length_a   1.000
_cell.length_b   1.000
_cell.length_c   1.000
_cell.angle_alpha   90.00
_cell.angle_beta   90.00
_cell.angle_gamma   90.00
#
_symmetry.space_group_name_H-M   'P 1'
#
loop_
_entity.id
_entity.type
_entity.pdbx_description
1 polymer ?
#
loop_
_entity_poly.entity_id
_entity_poly.type
_entity_poly.pdbx_seq_one_letter_code
_entity_poly.pdbx_strand_id
1 'polypeptide(L)'
;MSLTDPQTRYVNFYTDFAFKKLFGTEANKDLLLSFLNSCFEGTEHFLDITYLNTENLGVTATERRAVFDVYCETEKGEKILIEMQNGEQQFFKDRSIFYSTFPIREQAKQGKSWDYELKRVYTICFLNFTFDNDSDFTHTVKLVDMTTGKVFYDKLSYLYLEMPKYNTPLTEESSLYDKWLFAIKHLGDLDERPAELREAIFNRLFEQAEIAKYTPVERQDYEESLKNFRDWYSCLITAVRKGRAEGRAEGREEGRAEGRKEGRAEGRKEGRAEGRKEGRAEGRKEERLSIARNLKASGTLTISQIAMATNLTEDEVEKA
;
A
#
# COMPACT_ATOMS: atom_id res chain seq x y z
N MET A 1 2.31 4.22 -14.12
CA MET A 1 3.53 5.01 -14.27
C MET A 1 4.24 4.56 -15.53
N SER A 2 4.31 5.40 -16.55
CA SER A 2 5.14 5.17 -17.72
C SER A 2 6.59 5.36 -17.31
N LEU A 3 7.47 4.42 -17.67
CA LEU A 3 8.92 4.65 -17.62
C LEU A 3 9.17 5.71 -18.70
N THR A 4 9.43 6.95 -18.29
CA THR A 4 9.60 8.07 -19.20
C THR A 4 10.48 7.70 -20.38
N ASP A 5 9.98 7.96 -21.58
CA ASP A 5 10.71 7.80 -22.84
C ASP A 5 12.00 8.65 -22.77
N PRO A 6 13.14 8.22 -23.32
CA PRO A 6 14.36 9.04 -23.39
C PRO A 6 14.18 10.38 -24.11
N GLN A 7 13.02 10.66 -24.71
CA GLN A 7 12.68 11.92 -25.39
C GLN A 7 11.71 12.83 -24.60
N THR A 8 11.44 12.59 -23.30
CA THR A 8 10.54 13.46 -22.54
C THR A 8 11.07 14.88 -22.46
N ARG A 9 10.17 15.85 -22.58
CA ARG A 9 10.49 17.28 -22.56
C ARG A 9 10.85 17.77 -21.16
N TYR A 10 10.16 17.26 -20.15
CA TYR A 10 10.30 17.69 -18.77
C TYR A 10 10.86 16.59 -17.87
N VAL A 11 11.50 17.02 -16.78
CA VAL A 11 12.06 16.09 -15.79
C VAL A 11 10.97 15.33 -15.06
N ASN A 12 11.31 14.10 -14.67
CA ASN A 12 10.47 13.33 -13.75
C ASN A 12 10.68 13.82 -12.32
N PHE A 13 9.62 14.32 -11.69
CA PHE A 13 9.66 14.92 -10.35
C PHE A 13 10.11 13.93 -9.26
N TYR A 14 9.90 12.62 -9.47
CA TYR A 14 10.30 11.57 -8.52
C TYR A 14 11.78 11.22 -8.55
N THR A 15 12.59 11.86 -9.39
CA THR A 15 14.04 11.73 -9.34
C THR A 15 14.62 12.66 -8.27
N ASP A 16 15.67 12.21 -7.58
CA ASP A 16 16.35 13.00 -6.53
C ASP A 16 16.82 14.37 -7.07
N PHE A 17 17.41 14.36 -8.27
CA PHE A 17 17.85 15.58 -8.92
C PHE A 17 16.69 16.57 -9.18
N ALA A 18 15.59 16.13 -9.79
CA ALA A 18 14.49 17.02 -10.13
C ALA A 18 13.81 17.57 -8.88
N PHE A 19 13.59 16.73 -7.88
CA PHE A 19 13.01 17.15 -6.61
C PHE A 19 13.85 18.24 -5.93
N LYS A 20 15.15 18.00 -5.77
CA LYS A 20 16.08 18.96 -5.17
C LYS A 20 16.22 20.23 -6.01
N LYS A 21 16.28 20.13 -7.34
CA LYS A 21 16.35 21.29 -8.24
C LYS A 21 15.11 22.16 -8.13
N LEU A 22 13.92 21.57 -8.16
CA LEU A 22 12.66 22.31 -8.20
C LEU A 22 12.22 22.81 -6.82
N PHE A 23 12.49 22.06 -5.75
CA PHE A 23 12.06 22.41 -4.40
C PHE A 23 13.19 22.71 -3.41
N GLY A 24 14.43 22.36 -3.71
CA GLY A 24 15.55 22.46 -2.78
C GLY A 24 16.56 23.57 -3.07
N THR A 25 16.27 24.50 -3.99
CA THR A 25 17.20 25.57 -4.37
C THR A 25 16.64 26.95 -4.10
N GLU A 26 17.51 27.89 -3.67
CA GLU A 26 17.14 29.30 -3.44
C GLU A 26 16.55 29.94 -4.71
N ALA A 27 17.05 29.58 -5.89
CA ALA A 27 16.57 30.10 -7.17
C ALA A 27 15.09 29.74 -7.46
N ASN A 28 14.59 28.63 -6.90
CA ASN A 28 13.24 28.09 -7.11
C ASN A 28 12.41 28.06 -5.81
N LYS A 29 12.79 28.87 -4.84
CA LYS A 29 12.12 28.98 -3.54
C LYS A 29 10.62 29.29 -3.66
N ASP A 30 10.26 30.08 -4.64
CA ASP A 30 8.89 30.45 -4.96
C ASP A 30 8.01 29.24 -5.33
N LEU A 31 8.58 28.23 -5.99
CA LEU A 31 7.88 26.98 -6.31
C LEU A 31 7.50 26.23 -5.02
N LEU A 32 8.48 26.03 -4.14
CA LEU A 32 8.23 25.36 -2.86
C LEU A 32 7.25 26.14 -1.99
N LEU A 33 7.43 27.47 -1.89
CA LEU A 33 6.57 28.33 -1.09
C LEU A 33 5.11 28.29 -1.56
N SER A 34 4.89 28.31 -2.90
CA SER A 34 3.56 28.17 -3.48
C SER A 34 2.92 26.81 -3.17
N PHE A 35 3.70 25.73 -3.28
CA PHE A 35 3.24 24.40 -2.90
C PHE A 35 2.86 24.32 -1.42
N LEU A 36 3.73 24.76 -0.52
CA LEU A 36 3.48 24.79 0.93
C LEU A 36 2.20 25.56 1.26
N ASN A 37 2.04 26.76 0.71
CA ASN A 37 0.84 27.57 0.94
C ASN A 37 -0.43 26.89 0.40
N SER A 38 -0.34 26.09 -0.65
CA SER A 38 -1.47 25.30 -1.14
C SER A 38 -1.84 24.13 -0.21
N CYS A 39 -0.83 23.51 0.44
CA CYS A 39 -1.06 22.42 1.40
C CYS A 39 -1.75 22.89 2.69
N PHE A 40 -1.51 24.13 3.10
CA PHE A 40 -1.95 24.69 4.37
C PHE A 40 -2.98 25.81 4.20
N GLU A 41 -3.63 25.89 3.03
CA GLU A 41 -4.64 26.88 2.74
C GLU A 41 -5.73 26.95 3.83
N GLY A 42 -6.02 28.17 4.30
CA GLY A 42 -6.97 28.41 5.38
C GLY A 42 -6.48 28.10 6.81
N THR A 43 -5.27 27.54 6.97
CA THR A 43 -4.69 27.22 8.29
C THR A 43 -3.40 27.98 8.57
N GLU A 44 -2.47 27.99 7.63
CA GLU A 44 -1.18 28.69 7.73
C GLU A 44 -0.87 29.39 6.41
N HIS A 45 -0.07 30.47 6.50
CA HIS A 45 0.47 31.15 5.34
C HIS A 45 1.94 31.52 5.60
N PHE A 46 2.82 30.99 4.75
CA PHE A 46 4.26 31.22 4.80
C PHE A 46 4.61 32.36 3.86
N LEU A 47 5.30 33.39 4.37
CA LEU A 47 5.72 34.55 3.58
C LEU A 47 7.10 34.32 2.93
N ASP A 48 7.98 33.63 3.66
CA ASP A 48 9.33 33.31 3.20
C ASP A 48 9.84 32.02 3.88
N ILE A 49 10.83 31.39 3.26
CA ILE A 49 11.57 30.25 3.81
C ILE A 49 13.06 30.45 3.59
N THR A 50 13.86 29.92 4.49
CA THR A 50 15.32 29.86 4.41
C THR A 50 15.75 28.40 4.37
N TYR A 51 16.51 27.98 3.38
CA TYR A 51 17.05 26.63 3.32
C TYR A 51 18.10 26.42 4.38
N LEU A 52 18.07 25.26 5.01
CA LEU A 52 18.99 24.80 6.03
C LEU A 52 19.84 23.64 5.50
N ASN A 53 20.91 23.30 6.24
CA ASN A 53 21.73 22.15 5.88
C ASN A 53 20.90 20.87 5.99
N THR A 54 20.81 20.13 4.89
CA THR A 54 20.07 18.86 4.81
C THR A 54 20.82 17.68 5.44
N GLU A 55 22.14 17.82 5.67
CA GLU A 55 22.94 16.80 6.37
C GLU A 55 23.01 17.10 7.86
N ASN A 56 22.25 16.41 8.67
CA ASN A 56 22.39 16.47 10.11
C ASN A 56 23.36 15.37 10.57
N LEU A 57 24.59 15.76 10.73
CA LEU A 57 25.65 14.92 11.30
C LEU A 57 25.38 14.82 12.80
N GLY A 58 24.92 13.69 13.32
CA GLY A 58 24.71 13.49 14.77
C GLY A 58 25.83 14.10 15.62
N VAL A 59 25.51 14.47 16.86
CA VAL A 59 26.43 15.16 17.76
C VAL A 59 27.67 14.31 18.10
N THR A 60 27.57 12.99 17.94
CA THR A 60 28.67 12.04 18.15
C THR A 60 28.90 11.17 16.90
N ALA A 61 30.14 10.66 16.75
CA ALA A 61 30.50 9.78 15.62
C ALA A 61 29.69 8.47 15.57
N THR A 62 28.99 8.12 16.64
CA THR A 62 28.16 6.91 16.78
C THR A 62 26.67 7.17 16.51
N GLU A 63 26.24 8.42 16.46
CA GLU A 63 24.84 8.75 16.15
C GLU A 63 24.55 8.55 14.65
N ARG A 64 23.36 8.03 14.38
CA ARG A 64 22.89 7.87 13.00
C ARG A 64 22.67 9.27 12.37
N ARG A 65 23.22 9.46 11.20
CA ARG A 65 23.04 10.70 10.41
C ARG A 65 21.62 10.70 9.82
N ALA A 66 21.01 11.87 9.79
CA ALA A 66 19.81 12.10 8.97
C ALA A 66 20.21 12.96 7.77
N VAL A 67 19.78 12.55 6.59
CA VAL A 67 19.91 13.32 5.36
C VAL A 67 18.50 13.57 4.88
N PHE A 68 18.15 14.84 4.76
CA PHE A 68 16.84 15.30 4.30
C PHE A 68 16.91 15.69 2.82
N ASP A 69 15.83 15.48 2.09
CA ASP A 69 15.79 15.94 0.71
C ASP A 69 15.70 17.49 0.65
N VAL A 70 14.77 18.05 1.45
CA VAL A 70 14.65 19.51 1.64
C VAL A 70 14.41 19.81 3.12
N TYR A 71 15.16 20.76 3.65
CA TYR A 71 15.03 21.27 5.01
C TYR A 71 15.03 22.77 5.00
N CYS A 72 14.01 23.39 5.57
CA CYS A 72 13.91 24.85 5.62
C CYS A 72 13.26 25.36 6.91
N GLU A 73 13.41 26.65 7.13
CA GLU A 73 12.83 27.41 8.23
C GLU A 73 11.97 28.53 7.69
N THR A 74 10.79 28.75 8.26
CA THR A 74 9.91 29.87 7.92
C THR A 74 10.37 31.16 8.60
N GLU A 75 9.80 32.30 8.20
CA GLU A 75 10.01 33.59 8.84
C GLU A 75 9.63 33.63 10.33
N LYS A 76 8.80 32.65 10.79
CA LYS A 76 8.41 32.50 12.20
C LYS A 76 9.33 31.57 12.99
N GLY A 77 10.36 31.01 12.34
CA GLY A 77 11.30 30.07 12.92
C GLY A 77 10.75 28.62 12.99
N GLU A 78 9.67 28.33 12.27
CA GLU A 78 9.10 26.99 12.16
C GLU A 78 9.94 26.14 11.22
N LYS A 79 10.07 24.85 11.49
CA LYS A 79 10.92 23.93 10.72
C LYS A 79 10.07 23.07 9.78
N ILE A 80 10.49 22.95 8.54
CA ILE A 80 9.82 22.15 7.52
C ILE A 80 10.81 21.15 6.93
N LEU A 81 10.50 19.87 7.08
CA LEU A 81 11.17 18.74 6.43
C LEU A 81 10.31 18.27 5.28
N ILE A 82 10.91 18.06 4.11
CA ILE A 82 10.20 17.52 2.97
C ILE A 82 11.02 16.35 2.41
N GLU A 83 10.35 15.23 2.19
CA GLU A 83 10.94 13.96 1.76
C GLU A 83 10.20 13.43 0.52
N MET A 84 10.95 12.97 -0.46
CA MET A 84 10.43 12.22 -1.60
C MET A 84 10.81 10.74 -1.45
N GLN A 85 9.84 9.91 -1.13
CA GLN A 85 10.09 8.49 -0.87
C GLN A 85 9.51 7.64 -2.01
N ASN A 86 10.38 7.05 -2.82
CA ASN A 86 9.95 6.26 -3.98
C ASN A 86 9.53 4.84 -3.65
N GLY A 87 10.10 4.23 -2.61
CA GLY A 87 9.83 2.84 -2.24
C GLY A 87 9.36 2.67 -0.82
N GLU A 88 8.46 1.73 -0.62
CA GLU A 88 8.05 1.31 0.70
C GLU A 88 9.25 0.76 1.49
N GLN A 89 9.44 1.26 2.70
CA GLN A 89 10.41 0.76 3.66
C GLN A 89 9.66 0.21 4.87
N GLN A 90 10.07 -0.96 5.34
CA GLN A 90 9.40 -1.68 6.44
C GLN A 90 9.12 -0.81 7.67
N PHE A 91 9.99 0.17 7.96
CA PHE A 91 9.88 1.06 9.12
C PHE A 91 9.80 2.52 8.70
N PHE A 92 9.05 2.82 7.64
CA PHE A 92 8.94 4.18 7.13
C PHE A 92 8.35 5.16 8.15
N LYS A 93 7.28 4.74 8.87
CA LYS A 93 6.65 5.58 9.91
C LYS A 93 7.62 5.89 11.04
N ASP A 94 8.38 4.89 11.52
CA ASP A 94 9.43 5.08 12.54
C ASP A 94 10.52 6.04 12.04
N ARG A 95 10.97 5.90 10.80
CA ARG A 95 11.97 6.77 10.19
C ARG A 95 11.50 8.22 10.11
N SER A 96 10.27 8.49 9.69
CA SER A 96 9.73 9.84 9.60
C SER A 96 9.63 10.52 10.97
N ILE A 97 9.22 9.76 12.01
CA ILE A 97 9.23 10.23 13.40
C ILE A 97 10.67 10.49 13.87
N PHE A 98 11.59 9.56 13.63
CA PHE A 98 13.00 9.75 14.00
C PHE A 98 13.59 11.01 13.35
N TYR A 99 13.32 11.24 12.07
CA TYR A 99 13.81 12.43 11.35
C TYR A 99 13.26 13.73 11.93
N SER A 100 12.00 13.77 12.35
CA SER A 100 11.40 14.96 12.98
C SER A 100 12.03 15.31 14.33
N THR A 101 12.76 14.38 14.99
CA THR A 101 13.45 14.67 16.25
C THR A 101 14.64 15.60 16.08
N PHE A 102 15.27 15.65 14.91
CA PHE A 102 16.43 16.51 14.68
C PHE A 102 16.07 18.00 14.75
N PRO A 103 15.08 18.52 14.02
CA PRO A 103 14.66 19.91 14.16
C PRO A 103 14.10 20.25 15.54
N ILE A 104 13.57 19.29 16.30
CA ILE A 104 13.18 19.49 17.70
C ILE A 104 14.43 19.70 18.58
N ARG A 105 15.43 18.84 18.42
CA ARG A 105 16.70 18.92 19.20
C ARG A 105 17.48 20.18 18.87
N GLU A 106 17.51 20.61 17.62
CA GLU A 106 18.20 21.84 17.18
C GLU A 106 17.66 23.10 17.87
N GLN A 107 16.40 23.08 18.29
CA GLN A 107 15.78 24.21 18.98
C GLN A 107 16.25 24.31 20.44
N ALA A 108 16.81 23.24 21.00
CA ALA A 108 17.30 23.22 22.37
C ALA A 108 18.54 24.10 22.51
N LYS A 109 18.39 25.29 23.11
CA LYS A 109 19.49 26.23 23.36
C LYS A 109 20.16 25.93 24.68
N GLN A 110 21.49 25.99 24.71
CA GLN A 110 22.25 25.94 25.98
C GLN A 110 22.04 27.26 26.72
N GLY A 111 21.69 27.18 27.99
CA GLY A 111 21.59 28.33 28.91
C GLY A 111 20.34 28.28 29.80
N LYS A 112 20.37 29.16 30.86
CA LYS A 112 19.28 29.22 31.84
C LYS A 112 18.03 29.94 31.38
N SER A 113 18.03 30.54 30.18
CA SER A 113 16.93 31.35 29.65
C SER A 113 16.00 30.62 28.68
N TRP A 114 16.28 29.34 28.38
CA TRP A 114 15.38 28.55 27.53
C TRP A 114 14.29 27.92 28.37
N ASP A 115 13.04 28.23 28.07
CA ASP A 115 11.83 27.81 28.77
C ASP A 115 11.12 26.59 28.15
N TYR A 116 11.81 25.86 27.26
CA TYR A 116 11.30 24.70 26.52
C TYR A 116 10.21 25.03 25.46
N GLU A 117 10.00 26.30 25.11
CA GLU A 117 9.12 26.63 23.99
C GLU A 117 9.70 26.09 22.67
N LEU A 118 8.94 25.25 21.98
CA LEU A 118 9.26 24.75 20.64
C LEU A 118 8.49 25.52 19.57
N LYS A 119 9.14 25.82 18.47
CA LYS A 119 8.50 26.20 17.22
C LYS A 119 7.94 24.99 16.52
N ARG A 120 6.99 25.18 15.61
CA ARG A 120 6.36 24.09 14.86
C ARG A 120 7.39 23.32 14.03
N VAL A 121 7.17 22.03 13.89
CA VAL A 121 7.89 21.13 13.00
C VAL A 121 6.88 20.46 12.07
N TYR A 122 7.02 20.68 10.79
CA TYR A 122 6.24 20.03 9.74
C TYR A 122 7.11 19.00 9.05
N THR A 123 6.60 17.80 8.87
CA THR A 123 7.24 16.76 8.05
C THR A 123 6.29 16.41 6.92
N ILE A 124 6.67 16.70 5.69
CA ILE A 124 5.86 16.46 4.50
C ILE A 124 6.54 15.37 3.69
N CYS A 125 5.83 14.27 3.42
CA CYS A 125 6.37 13.13 2.70
C CYS A 125 5.54 12.86 1.45
N PHE A 126 6.17 12.96 0.29
CA PHE A 126 5.63 12.45 -0.97
C PHE A 126 5.93 10.96 -1.06
N LEU A 127 4.90 10.14 -1.08
CA LEU A 127 5.04 8.69 -1.12
C LEU A 127 4.65 8.17 -2.50
N ASN A 128 5.60 7.57 -3.20
CA ASN A 128 5.34 6.87 -4.46
C ASN A 128 4.92 5.40 -4.23
N PHE A 129 4.33 5.12 -3.10
CA PHE A 129 3.76 3.83 -2.70
C PHE A 129 2.56 4.08 -1.78
N THR A 130 1.81 3.01 -1.49
CA THR A 130 0.70 3.04 -0.53
C THR A 130 1.08 2.28 0.72
N PHE A 131 0.91 2.88 1.90
CA PHE A 131 1.19 2.23 3.18
C PHE A 131 -0.08 1.88 3.97
N ASP A 132 -1.23 2.33 3.49
CA ASP A 132 -2.53 2.04 4.09
C ASP A 132 -3.52 1.56 3.03
N ASN A 133 -4.54 0.78 3.44
CA ASN A 133 -5.55 0.21 2.55
C ASN A 133 -6.82 1.06 2.44
N ASP A 134 -6.85 2.23 3.11
CA ASP A 134 -7.95 3.18 2.95
C ASP A 134 -7.96 3.86 1.57
N SER A 135 -9.00 4.64 1.29
CA SER A 135 -9.14 5.36 0.02
C SER A 135 -8.44 6.72 0.00
N ASP A 136 -8.05 7.23 1.18
CA ASP A 136 -7.51 8.57 1.31
C ASP A 136 -6.05 8.62 0.86
N PHE A 137 -5.71 9.62 0.08
CA PHE A 137 -4.34 9.83 -0.39
C PHE A 137 -3.54 10.77 0.51
N THR A 138 -4.22 11.53 1.38
CA THR A 138 -3.62 12.52 2.27
C THR A 138 -3.86 12.14 3.72
N HIS A 139 -2.80 12.06 4.51
CA HIS A 139 -2.88 11.77 5.94
C HIS A 139 -2.20 12.90 6.74
N THR A 140 -3.00 13.61 7.52
CA THR A 140 -2.50 14.61 8.47
C THR A 140 -2.42 13.99 9.86
N VAL A 141 -1.22 13.84 10.39
CA VAL A 141 -0.96 13.17 11.68
C VAL A 141 -0.45 14.17 12.70
N LYS A 142 -1.05 14.16 13.90
CA LYS A 142 -0.71 14.98 15.07
C LYS A 142 -0.76 14.13 16.34
N LEU A 143 -0.23 14.65 17.44
CA LEU A 143 -0.38 14.03 18.76
C LEU A 143 -1.80 14.28 19.29
N VAL A 144 -2.51 13.20 19.61
CA VAL A 144 -3.90 13.23 20.07
C VAL A 144 -4.01 12.60 21.46
N ASP A 145 -4.75 13.21 22.36
CA ASP A 145 -5.19 12.58 23.60
C ASP A 145 -6.25 11.50 23.29
N MET A 146 -5.85 10.24 23.47
CA MET A 146 -6.71 9.10 23.16
C MET A 146 -7.95 8.99 24.05
N THR A 147 -7.98 9.66 25.20
CA THR A 147 -9.16 9.68 26.10
C THR A 147 -10.22 10.65 25.61
N THR A 148 -9.78 11.82 25.13
CA THR A 148 -10.68 12.90 24.75
C THR A 148 -10.90 13.03 23.24
N GLY A 149 -10.05 12.40 22.42
CA GLY A 149 -10.02 12.52 20.96
C GLY A 149 -9.53 13.89 20.48
N LYS A 150 -9.01 14.75 21.36
CA LYS A 150 -8.56 16.11 21.01
C LYS A 150 -7.07 16.13 20.69
N VAL A 151 -6.70 17.06 19.81
CA VAL A 151 -5.26 17.32 19.54
C VAL A 151 -4.62 17.80 20.85
N PHE A 152 -3.67 17.03 21.37
CA PHE A 152 -2.89 17.34 22.56
C PHE A 152 -1.78 18.33 22.26
N TYR A 153 -1.11 18.15 21.11
CA TYR A 153 0.00 19.01 20.70
C TYR A 153 -0.03 19.23 19.19
N ASP A 154 -0.19 20.48 18.78
CA ASP A 154 -0.39 20.86 17.39
C ASP A 154 0.88 21.34 16.67
N LYS A 155 1.98 21.59 17.41
CA LYS A 155 3.24 22.07 16.84
C LYS A 155 4.12 20.98 16.22
N LEU A 156 3.72 19.70 16.29
CA LEU A 156 4.35 18.59 15.57
C LEU A 156 3.33 17.97 14.63
N SER A 157 3.57 18.10 13.33
CA SER A 157 2.62 17.68 12.30
C SER A 157 3.33 16.92 11.18
N TYR A 158 2.70 15.84 10.73
CA TYR A 158 3.14 15.09 9.56
C TYR A 158 2.04 15.15 8.49
N LEU A 159 2.45 15.34 7.26
CA LEU A 159 1.60 15.27 6.08
C LEU A 159 2.16 14.19 5.15
N TYR A 160 1.45 13.08 5.03
CA TYR A 160 1.81 12.03 4.08
C TYR A 160 0.91 12.09 2.87
N LEU A 161 1.49 12.07 1.68
CA LEU A 161 0.81 12.15 0.40
C LEU A 161 1.07 10.86 -0.37
N GLU A 162 0.10 9.93 -0.35
CA GLU A 162 0.17 8.67 -1.09
C GLU A 162 -0.16 8.89 -2.57
N MET A 163 0.81 9.35 -3.34
CA MET A 163 0.62 9.78 -4.73
C MET A 163 0.00 8.72 -5.68
N PRO A 164 0.19 7.39 -5.50
CA PRO A 164 -0.53 6.41 -6.31
C PRO A 164 -2.05 6.46 -6.16
N LYS A 165 -2.57 6.85 -4.98
CA LYS A 165 -4.01 6.98 -4.72
C LYS A 165 -4.60 8.27 -5.30
N TYR A 166 -3.79 9.31 -5.51
CA TYR A 166 -4.26 10.58 -6.10
C TYR A 166 -4.64 10.36 -7.57
N ASN A 167 -5.92 10.49 -7.90
CA ASN A 167 -6.46 10.31 -9.25
C ASN A 167 -7.48 11.40 -9.62
N THR A 168 -7.43 12.54 -8.92
CA THR A 168 -8.31 13.68 -9.20
C THR A 168 -8.03 14.23 -10.60
N PRO A 169 -9.04 14.35 -11.47
CA PRO A 169 -8.86 14.95 -12.79
C PRO A 169 -8.48 16.42 -12.68
N LEU A 170 -7.57 16.86 -13.55
CA LEU A 170 -7.24 18.27 -13.68
C LEU A 170 -8.37 18.99 -14.42
N THR A 171 -8.90 20.06 -13.85
CA THR A 171 -9.92 20.94 -14.42
C THR A 171 -9.55 22.39 -14.23
N GLU A 172 -10.24 23.30 -14.91
CA GLU A 172 -10.07 24.74 -14.72
C GLU A 172 -10.37 25.18 -13.28
N GLU A 173 -11.29 24.50 -12.61
CA GLU A 173 -11.76 24.78 -11.23
C GLU A 173 -10.94 24.07 -10.16
N SER A 174 -9.95 23.24 -10.56
CA SER A 174 -9.08 22.54 -9.62
C SER A 174 -8.40 23.54 -8.66
N SER A 175 -8.34 23.18 -7.37
CA SER A 175 -7.64 23.97 -6.36
C SER A 175 -6.14 24.11 -6.72
N LEU A 176 -5.47 25.12 -6.16
CA LEU A 176 -4.01 25.25 -6.36
C LEU A 176 -3.27 24.01 -5.84
N TYR A 177 -3.77 23.40 -4.77
CA TYR A 177 -3.24 22.16 -4.23
C TYR A 177 -3.38 20.98 -5.21
N ASP A 178 -4.58 20.76 -5.78
CA ASP A 178 -4.77 19.71 -6.80
C ASP A 178 -3.91 19.93 -8.04
N LYS A 179 -3.77 21.18 -8.47
CA LYS A 179 -2.88 21.56 -9.58
C LYS A 179 -1.42 21.21 -9.30
N TRP A 180 -0.94 21.45 -8.09
CA TRP A 180 0.39 21.05 -7.66
C TRP A 180 0.54 19.53 -7.62
N LEU A 181 -0.40 18.80 -7.05
CA LEU A 181 -0.35 17.33 -6.99
C LEU A 181 -0.38 16.72 -8.39
N PHE A 182 -1.21 17.28 -9.29
CA PHE A 182 -1.21 16.87 -10.69
C PHE A 182 0.15 17.09 -11.35
N ALA A 183 0.70 18.28 -11.21
CA ALA A 183 2.00 18.62 -11.78
C ALA A 183 3.11 17.69 -11.24
N ILE A 184 3.19 17.47 -9.93
CA ILE A 184 4.16 16.58 -9.30
C ILE A 184 4.03 15.16 -9.85
N LYS A 185 2.80 14.66 -10.00
CA LYS A 185 2.54 13.30 -10.45
C LYS A 185 2.85 13.07 -11.92
N HIS A 186 2.57 14.06 -12.78
CA HIS A 186 2.53 13.88 -14.23
C HIS A 186 3.60 14.63 -15.01
N LEU A 187 4.38 15.51 -14.37
CA LEU A 187 5.34 16.41 -15.05
C LEU A 187 6.22 15.68 -16.08
N GLY A 188 6.76 14.51 -15.71
CA GLY A 188 7.64 13.74 -16.59
C GLY A 188 6.94 13.00 -17.74
N ASP A 189 5.62 12.98 -17.76
CA ASP A 189 4.80 12.32 -18.81
C ASP A 189 4.19 13.38 -19.77
N LEU A 190 4.42 14.68 -19.53
CA LEU A 190 3.81 15.77 -20.31
C LEU A 190 4.75 16.25 -21.43
N ASP A 191 4.20 16.52 -22.61
CA ASP A 191 4.90 17.15 -23.72
C ASP A 191 4.77 18.67 -23.68
N GLU A 192 3.67 19.18 -23.12
CA GLU A 192 3.40 20.59 -22.94
C GLU A 192 2.62 20.87 -21.64
N ARG A 193 2.64 22.13 -21.22
CA ARG A 193 1.90 22.54 -20.02
C ARG A 193 0.39 22.53 -20.31
N PRO A 194 -0.42 21.78 -19.52
CA PRO A 194 -1.87 21.83 -19.64
C PRO A 194 -2.43 23.27 -19.47
N ALA A 195 -3.48 23.58 -20.25
CA ALA A 195 -4.11 24.90 -20.21
C ALA A 195 -4.74 25.23 -18.85
N GLU A 196 -5.12 24.22 -18.09
CA GLU A 196 -5.70 24.34 -16.74
C GLU A 196 -4.71 24.83 -15.70
N LEU A 197 -3.40 24.66 -15.94
CA LEU A 197 -2.32 25.19 -15.09
C LEU A 197 -1.99 26.64 -15.47
N ARG A 198 -2.94 27.57 -15.19
CA ARG A 198 -2.90 28.95 -15.68
C ARG A 198 -2.03 29.88 -14.83
N GLU A 199 -1.82 29.56 -13.58
CA GLU A 199 -1.10 30.42 -12.63
C GLU A 199 0.35 30.59 -13.06
N ALA A 200 0.89 31.80 -12.86
CA ALA A 200 2.25 32.15 -13.26
C ALA A 200 3.31 31.22 -12.66
N ILE A 201 3.03 30.65 -11.50
CA ILE A 201 3.93 29.71 -10.82
C ILE A 201 4.15 28.43 -11.65
N PHE A 202 3.12 27.93 -12.36
CA PHE A 202 3.28 26.78 -13.23
C PHE A 202 4.06 27.09 -14.52
N ASN A 203 3.96 28.33 -15.05
CA ASN A 203 4.85 28.74 -16.14
C ASN A 203 6.31 28.58 -15.71
N ARG A 204 6.62 29.06 -14.50
CA ARG A 204 7.96 28.97 -13.92
C ARG A 204 8.37 27.51 -13.65
N LEU A 205 7.45 26.68 -13.09
CA LEU A 205 7.71 25.27 -12.89
C LEU A 205 8.11 24.57 -14.19
N PHE A 206 7.31 24.72 -15.24
CA PHE A 206 7.56 24.07 -16.53
C PHE A 206 8.84 24.63 -17.22
N GLU A 207 9.13 25.90 -17.02
CA GLU A 207 10.38 26.51 -17.51
C GLU A 207 11.61 25.93 -16.82
N GLN A 208 11.58 25.73 -15.50
CA GLN A 208 12.66 25.13 -14.71
C GLN A 208 12.78 23.63 -14.91
N ALA A 209 11.69 22.95 -15.27
CA ALA A 209 11.64 21.52 -15.52
C ALA A 209 12.07 21.12 -16.94
N GLU A 210 12.23 22.06 -17.88
CA GLU A 210 12.52 21.78 -19.28
C GLU A 210 13.97 21.33 -19.48
N ILE A 211 14.16 20.05 -19.82
CA ILE A 211 15.50 19.41 -19.93
C ILE A 211 16.39 20.12 -20.95
N ALA A 212 15.78 20.63 -22.04
CA ALA A 212 16.53 21.32 -23.09
C ALA A 212 17.26 22.58 -22.59
N LYS A 213 16.80 23.18 -21.50
CA LYS A 213 17.39 24.38 -20.88
C LYS A 213 18.51 24.09 -19.88
N TYR A 214 18.77 22.80 -19.61
CA TYR A 214 19.79 22.40 -18.65
C TYR A 214 21.19 22.53 -19.23
N THR A 215 22.13 22.94 -18.38
CA THR A 215 23.55 22.86 -18.67
C THR A 215 23.98 21.42 -18.90
N PRO A 216 25.09 21.15 -19.56
CA PRO A 216 25.58 19.77 -19.75
C PRO A 216 25.76 19.01 -18.43
N VAL A 217 26.20 19.69 -17.35
CA VAL A 217 26.36 19.09 -16.02
C VAL A 217 25.01 18.72 -15.43
N GLU A 218 24.05 19.64 -15.39
CA GLU A 218 22.70 19.37 -14.88
C GLU A 218 21.99 18.26 -15.64
N ARG A 219 22.22 18.18 -16.96
CA ARG A 219 21.68 17.10 -17.78
C ARG A 219 22.29 15.76 -17.39
N GLN A 220 23.60 15.69 -17.18
CA GLN A 220 24.28 14.48 -16.75
C GLN A 220 23.78 14.03 -15.37
N ASP A 221 23.67 14.95 -14.41
CA ASP A 221 23.16 14.68 -13.05
C ASP A 221 21.71 14.16 -13.09
N TYR A 222 20.87 14.77 -13.94
CA TYR A 222 19.50 14.31 -14.14
C TYR A 222 19.45 12.91 -14.77
N GLU A 223 20.23 12.64 -15.81
CA GLU A 223 20.29 11.33 -16.46
C GLU A 223 20.74 10.21 -15.51
N GLU A 224 21.73 10.51 -14.65
CA GLU A 224 22.16 9.58 -13.60
C GLU A 224 21.04 9.32 -12.57
N SER A 225 20.40 10.37 -12.09
CA SER A 225 19.29 10.31 -11.16
C SER A 225 18.08 9.54 -11.76
N LEU A 226 17.78 9.78 -13.03
CA LEU A 226 16.72 9.10 -13.76
C LEU A 226 17.04 7.60 -13.96
N LYS A 227 18.31 7.27 -14.25
CA LYS A 227 18.76 5.88 -14.34
C LYS A 227 18.56 5.17 -13.01
N ASN A 228 19.01 5.77 -11.90
CA ASN A 228 18.85 5.21 -10.56
C ASN A 228 17.37 4.97 -10.22
N PHE A 229 16.49 5.91 -10.57
CA PHE A 229 15.05 5.76 -10.40
C PHE A 229 14.48 4.59 -11.23
N ARG A 230 14.87 4.47 -12.50
CA ARG A 230 14.45 3.37 -13.39
C ARG A 230 14.92 2.01 -12.92
N ASP A 231 16.17 1.91 -12.50
CA ASP A 231 16.76 0.68 -11.98
C ASP A 231 16.01 0.22 -10.71
N TRP A 232 15.79 1.12 -9.79
CA TRP A 232 14.97 0.85 -8.59
C TRP A 232 13.56 0.38 -8.95
N TYR A 233 12.86 1.09 -9.85
CA TYR A 233 11.49 0.75 -10.28
C TYR A 233 11.42 -0.62 -10.98
N SER A 234 12.40 -0.93 -11.80
CA SER A 234 12.53 -2.24 -12.46
C SER A 234 12.71 -3.37 -11.45
N CYS A 235 13.55 -3.17 -10.43
CA CYS A 235 13.72 -4.12 -9.33
C CYS A 235 12.42 -4.33 -8.56
N LEU A 236 11.67 -3.26 -8.24
CA LEU A 236 10.39 -3.32 -7.55
C LEU A 236 9.35 -4.12 -8.34
N ILE A 237 9.15 -3.82 -9.63
CA ILE A 237 8.21 -4.55 -10.50
C ILE A 237 8.58 -6.04 -10.56
N THR A 238 9.87 -6.33 -10.66
CA THR A 238 10.35 -7.72 -10.71
C THR A 238 10.05 -8.47 -9.42
N ALA A 239 10.28 -7.84 -8.25
CA ALA A 239 9.97 -8.41 -6.95
C ALA A 239 8.45 -8.66 -6.77
N VAL A 240 7.61 -7.68 -7.13
CA VAL A 240 6.16 -7.82 -7.08
C VAL A 240 5.66 -8.95 -8.00
N ARG A 241 6.22 -9.05 -9.22
CA ARG A 241 5.87 -10.12 -10.16
C ARG A 241 6.23 -11.50 -9.62
N LYS A 242 7.42 -11.64 -9.05
CA LYS A 242 7.87 -12.90 -8.42
C LYS A 242 6.99 -13.28 -7.24
N GLY A 243 6.76 -12.37 -6.29
CA GLY A 243 5.92 -12.64 -5.12
C GLY A 243 4.49 -13.02 -5.49
N ARG A 244 3.90 -12.37 -6.53
CA ARG A 244 2.58 -12.78 -7.05
C ARG A 244 2.58 -14.17 -7.69
N ALA A 245 3.66 -14.54 -8.39
CA ALA A 245 3.78 -15.87 -8.99
C ALA A 245 3.93 -16.96 -7.93
N GLU A 246 4.76 -16.72 -6.92
CA GLU A 246 4.99 -17.60 -5.78
C GLU A 246 3.69 -17.79 -4.97
N GLY A 247 3.03 -16.72 -4.56
CA GLY A 247 1.77 -16.80 -3.82
C GLY A 247 0.64 -17.49 -4.60
N ARG A 248 0.61 -17.35 -5.94
CA ARG A 248 -0.34 -18.13 -6.77
C ARG A 248 0.01 -19.61 -6.84
N ALA A 249 1.29 -19.97 -6.84
CA ALA A 249 1.73 -21.35 -6.85
C ALA A 249 1.41 -22.04 -5.51
N GLU A 250 1.75 -21.39 -4.40
CA GLU A 250 1.45 -21.83 -3.05
C GLU A 250 -0.05 -22.01 -2.82
N GLY A 251 -0.88 -21.00 -3.12
CA GLY A 251 -2.34 -21.10 -2.97
C GLY A 251 -2.99 -22.19 -3.84
N ARG A 252 -2.40 -22.50 -5.03
CA ARG A 252 -2.86 -23.64 -5.84
C ARG A 252 -2.48 -24.98 -5.23
N GLU A 253 -1.32 -25.09 -4.62
CA GLU A 253 -0.85 -26.30 -3.97
C GLU A 253 -1.66 -26.60 -2.71
N GLU A 254 -1.84 -25.58 -1.87
CA GLU A 254 -2.68 -25.66 -0.66
C GLU A 254 -4.13 -26.03 -0.99
N GLY A 255 -4.77 -25.35 -1.94
CA GLY A 255 -6.15 -25.67 -2.36
C GLY A 255 -6.29 -27.08 -2.94
N ARG A 256 -5.26 -27.57 -3.67
CA ARG A 256 -5.26 -28.97 -4.14
C ARG A 256 -5.10 -29.97 -3.00
N ALA A 257 -4.26 -29.67 -2.02
CA ALA A 257 -4.05 -30.53 -0.86
C ALA A 257 -5.31 -30.62 0.00
N GLU A 258 -5.95 -29.48 0.26
CA GLU A 258 -7.19 -29.37 1.02
C GLU A 258 -8.36 -30.09 0.31
N GLY A 259 -8.59 -29.82 -0.96
CA GLY A 259 -9.62 -30.47 -1.76
C GLY A 259 -9.43 -32.00 -1.85
N ARG A 260 -8.18 -32.52 -1.92
CA ARG A 260 -7.92 -33.98 -1.85
C ARG A 260 -8.25 -34.54 -0.48
N LYS A 261 -7.97 -33.81 0.61
CA LYS A 261 -8.26 -34.25 1.98
C LYS A 261 -9.76 -34.29 2.21
N GLU A 262 -10.48 -33.30 1.82
CA GLU A 262 -11.95 -33.20 1.93
C GLU A 262 -12.64 -34.28 1.09
N GLY A 263 -12.30 -34.38 -0.19
CA GLY A 263 -12.86 -35.40 -1.09
C GLY A 263 -12.63 -36.85 -0.62
N ARG A 264 -11.44 -37.12 -0.02
CA ARG A 264 -11.19 -38.44 0.60
C ARG A 264 -12.04 -38.69 1.86
N ALA A 265 -12.24 -37.64 2.67
CA ALA A 265 -13.05 -37.77 3.89
C ALA A 265 -14.53 -37.99 3.54
N GLU A 266 -15.04 -37.24 2.57
CA GLU A 266 -16.40 -37.31 2.08
C GLU A 266 -16.69 -38.66 1.40
N GLY A 267 -15.85 -39.11 0.46
CA GLY A 267 -15.96 -40.40 -0.20
C GLY A 267 -15.89 -41.58 0.77
N ARG A 268 -15.06 -41.49 1.84
CA ARG A 268 -15.05 -42.52 2.91
C ARG A 268 -16.36 -42.54 3.72
N LYS A 269 -16.95 -41.37 3.98
CA LYS A 269 -18.20 -41.27 4.73
C LYS A 269 -19.37 -41.83 3.92
N GLU A 270 -19.44 -41.46 2.66
CA GLU A 270 -20.47 -41.94 1.73
C GLU A 270 -20.37 -43.47 1.50
N GLY A 271 -19.17 -43.96 1.15
CA GLY A 271 -18.95 -45.39 0.95
C GLY A 271 -19.25 -46.26 2.19
N ARG A 272 -18.95 -45.73 3.42
CA ARG A 272 -19.34 -46.42 4.66
C ARG A 272 -20.86 -46.41 4.89
N ALA A 273 -21.54 -45.31 4.54
CA ALA A 273 -23.00 -45.22 4.71
C ALA A 273 -23.71 -46.15 3.72
N GLU A 274 -23.25 -46.18 2.48
CA GLU A 274 -23.79 -47.03 1.42
C GLU A 274 -23.54 -48.50 1.70
N GLY A 275 -22.33 -48.94 2.02
CA GLY A 275 -22.01 -50.32 2.39
C GLY A 275 -22.74 -50.80 3.64
N ARG A 276 -23.02 -49.92 4.63
CA ARG A 276 -23.88 -50.25 5.77
C ARG A 276 -25.34 -50.46 5.37
N LYS A 277 -25.84 -49.68 4.43
CA LYS A 277 -27.22 -49.77 3.93
C LYS A 277 -27.41 -51.09 3.14
N GLU A 278 -26.47 -51.37 2.25
CA GLU A 278 -26.47 -52.59 1.44
C GLU A 278 -26.31 -53.84 2.32
N GLY A 279 -25.30 -53.90 3.19
CA GLY A 279 -25.11 -55.05 4.08
C GLY A 279 -26.26 -55.29 5.04
N ARG A 280 -27.01 -54.25 5.48
CA ARG A 280 -28.24 -54.42 6.26
C ARG A 280 -29.39 -54.97 5.41
N ALA A 281 -29.49 -54.57 4.15
CA ALA A 281 -30.53 -55.07 3.24
C ALA A 281 -30.28 -56.55 2.90
N GLU A 282 -29.03 -56.91 2.59
CA GLU A 282 -28.63 -58.31 2.32
C GLU A 282 -28.81 -59.20 3.54
N GLY A 283 -28.32 -58.78 4.72
CA GLY A 283 -28.49 -59.53 5.95
C GLY A 283 -29.96 -59.80 6.31
N ARG A 284 -30.83 -58.80 6.11
CA ARG A 284 -32.31 -59.03 6.32
C ARG A 284 -32.88 -59.93 5.28
N LYS A 285 -32.40 -59.98 4.05
CA LYS A 285 -32.87 -60.93 3.02
C LYS A 285 -32.42 -62.33 3.35
N GLU A 286 -31.16 -62.49 3.74
CA GLU A 286 -30.66 -63.84 4.18
C GLU A 286 -31.40 -64.39 5.39
N GLU A 287 -31.67 -63.51 6.39
CA GLU A 287 -32.45 -63.91 7.58
C GLU A 287 -33.87 -64.39 7.21
N ARG A 288 -34.55 -63.63 6.33
CA ARG A 288 -35.89 -64.04 5.80
C ARG A 288 -35.83 -65.32 5.05
N LEU A 289 -34.84 -65.59 4.21
CA LEU A 289 -34.64 -66.85 3.50
C LEU A 289 -34.34 -67.96 4.47
N SER A 290 -33.60 -67.78 5.53
CA SER A 290 -33.34 -68.78 6.58
C SER A 290 -34.63 -69.18 7.32
N ILE A 291 -35.42 -68.14 7.68
CA ILE A 291 -36.73 -68.35 8.30
C ILE A 291 -37.66 -69.14 7.34
N ALA A 292 -37.69 -68.79 6.07
CA ALA A 292 -38.49 -69.45 5.05
C ALA A 292 -38.10 -70.95 4.91
N ARG A 293 -36.80 -71.29 4.90
CA ARG A 293 -36.30 -72.68 4.89
C ARG A 293 -36.80 -73.49 6.10
N ASN A 294 -36.70 -72.88 7.29
CA ASN A 294 -37.11 -73.51 8.51
C ASN A 294 -38.64 -73.77 8.53
N LEU A 295 -39.43 -72.78 8.09
CA LEU A 295 -40.89 -72.96 8.00
C LEU A 295 -41.30 -73.96 6.93
N LYS A 296 -40.63 -74.06 5.80
CA LYS A 296 -40.82 -75.01 4.74
C LYS A 296 -40.51 -76.46 5.23
N ALA A 297 -39.42 -76.66 5.97
CA ALA A 297 -39.00 -77.92 6.55
C ALA A 297 -40.00 -78.47 7.61
N SER A 298 -40.68 -77.53 8.31
CA SER A 298 -41.70 -77.93 9.31
C SER A 298 -42.96 -78.54 8.71
N GLY A 299 -43.22 -78.31 7.40
CA GLY A 299 -44.38 -78.86 6.68
C GLY A 299 -45.78 -78.42 7.15
N THR A 300 -45.83 -77.40 8.02
CA THR A 300 -47.08 -76.93 8.65
C THR A 300 -47.78 -75.79 7.89
N LEU A 301 -47.06 -75.08 6.97
CA LEU A 301 -47.56 -73.96 6.24
C LEU A 301 -47.40 -74.12 4.72
N THR A 302 -48.30 -73.53 3.93
CA THR A 302 -48.20 -73.52 2.47
C THR A 302 -47.16 -72.50 2.00
N ILE A 303 -46.62 -72.63 0.77
CA ILE A 303 -45.66 -71.75 0.18
C ILE A 303 -46.17 -70.29 0.23
N SER A 304 -47.44 -70.04 -0.08
CA SER A 304 -48.07 -68.72 -0.02
C SER A 304 -48.12 -68.14 1.40
N GLN A 305 -48.38 -68.97 2.41
CA GLN A 305 -48.37 -68.56 3.82
C GLN A 305 -46.93 -68.20 4.32
N ILE A 306 -45.94 -69.00 3.88
CA ILE A 306 -44.50 -68.69 4.19
C ILE A 306 -44.06 -67.43 3.52
N ALA A 307 -44.45 -67.21 2.24
CA ALA A 307 -44.14 -65.98 1.52
C ALA A 307 -44.70 -64.75 2.23
N MET A 308 -45.96 -64.82 2.68
CA MET A 308 -46.54 -63.69 3.48
C MET A 308 -45.78 -63.44 4.81
N ALA A 309 -45.48 -64.54 5.53
CA ALA A 309 -44.84 -64.45 6.86
C ALA A 309 -43.40 -63.89 6.80
N THR A 310 -42.70 -64.20 5.73
CA THR A 310 -41.29 -63.78 5.54
C THR A 310 -41.12 -62.52 4.68
N ASN A 311 -42.22 -62.07 4.07
CA ASN A 311 -42.16 -60.92 3.09
C ASN A 311 -41.21 -61.24 1.93
N LEU A 312 -41.22 -62.49 1.45
CA LEU A 312 -40.53 -62.98 0.25
C LEU A 312 -41.57 -63.31 -0.82
N THR A 313 -41.12 -63.41 -2.07
CA THR A 313 -41.98 -63.90 -3.15
C THR A 313 -42.12 -65.38 -3.06
N GLU A 314 -43.22 -65.99 -3.61
CA GLU A 314 -43.42 -67.45 -3.63
C GLU A 314 -42.24 -68.13 -4.34
N ASP A 315 -41.73 -67.57 -5.42
CA ASP A 315 -40.54 -68.04 -6.14
C ASP A 315 -39.27 -68.08 -5.25
N GLU A 316 -39.09 -67.10 -4.39
CA GLU A 316 -37.95 -67.05 -3.44
C GLU A 316 -38.09 -68.07 -2.37
N VAL A 317 -39.33 -68.36 -1.92
CA VAL A 317 -39.62 -69.40 -0.96
C VAL A 317 -39.49 -70.82 -1.57
N GLU A 318 -39.85 -70.97 -2.87
CA GLU A 318 -39.64 -72.24 -3.57
C GLU A 318 -38.15 -72.57 -3.74
N LYS A 319 -37.33 -71.61 -4.01
CA LYS A 319 -35.88 -71.78 -4.16
C LYS A 319 -35.10 -71.76 -2.85
N ALA A 320 -35.72 -71.41 -1.76
CA ALA A 320 -35.13 -71.43 -0.45
C ALA A 320 -35.13 -72.84 0.15
#